data_d10f5f32b555ac3085c17a164ddeab50
#
_entry.id   d10f5f32b555ac3085c17a164ddeab50
#
_cell.length_a   1.000
_cell.length_b   1.000
_cell.length_c   1.000
_cell.angle_alpha   90.00
_cell.angle_beta   90.00
_cell.angle_gamma   90.00
#
_symmetry.space_group_name_H-M   'P 1'
#
loop_
_entity.id
_entity.type
_entity.pdbx_description
1 polymer ?
#
loop_
_entity_poly.entity_id
_entity_poly.type
_entity_poly.pdbx_seq_one_letter_code
_entity_poly.pdbx_strand_id
1 'polypeptide(L)'
;MRVQVLFFGILKDIVGKALDAIELPDDASVRDVLARYESQFPKLRESLPSLAVAVNQQYAGSDTKLKPDDEVALLPPVSGGATELGRERHSSIVREVIDTPRVVAGLKRADDGAVLVFEGVVRNQTRGRKTVYLAYEAYEEMALEQMESLAGQALGQFQIRDVAIVHRLGRLEIGEASVLIAVASSHRAAAFDACRWVIDTLKRTVPIWKKEHFEDGAVWADGEPFPAEIPRANSGK
;
A
#
# COMPACT_ATOMS: atom_id res chain seq x y z
N MET A 1 -5.72 -8.12 -28.53
CA MET A 1 -4.72 -8.58 -27.55
C MET A 1 -5.38 -8.95 -26.23
N ARG A 2 -4.79 -9.85 -25.44
CA ARG A 2 -5.30 -10.26 -24.13
C ARG A 2 -4.50 -9.55 -23.03
N VAL A 3 -5.17 -9.06 -21.99
CA VAL A 3 -4.56 -8.46 -20.79
C VAL A 3 -5.21 -9.03 -19.53
N GLN A 4 -4.49 -9.01 -18.40
CA GLN A 4 -5.01 -9.36 -17.09
C GLN A 4 -5.40 -8.10 -16.33
N VAL A 5 -6.53 -8.14 -15.62
CA VAL A 5 -7.00 -6.99 -14.81
C VAL A 5 -7.17 -7.44 -13.37
N LEU A 6 -6.46 -6.78 -12.46
CA LEU A 6 -6.49 -7.03 -11.02
C LEU A 6 -7.37 -6.01 -10.29
N PHE A 7 -8.14 -6.49 -9.34
CA PHE A 7 -9.02 -5.67 -8.49
C PHE A 7 -8.65 -5.83 -7.02
N PHE A 8 -8.57 -4.72 -6.31
CA PHE A 8 -8.20 -4.68 -4.91
C PHE A 8 -9.24 -3.94 -4.06
N GLY A 9 -9.23 -4.21 -2.75
CA GLY A 9 -10.09 -3.54 -1.80
C GLY A 9 -11.57 -3.60 -2.20
N ILE A 10 -12.25 -2.46 -2.11
CA ILE A 10 -13.67 -2.33 -2.44
C ILE A 10 -13.99 -2.74 -3.89
N LEU A 11 -13.05 -2.67 -4.82
CA LEU A 11 -13.28 -3.02 -6.22
C LEU A 11 -13.56 -4.51 -6.42
N LYS A 12 -12.98 -5.39 -5.59
CA LYS A 12 -13.31 -6.81 -5.58
C LYS A 12 -14.78 -7.05 -5.23
N ASP A 13 -15.29 -6.31 -4.25
CA ASP A 13 -16.68 -6.43 -3.80
C ASP A 13 -17.65 -5.91 -4.89
N ILE A 14 -17.25 -4.84 -5.64
CA ILE A 14 -18.06 -4.27 -6.74
C ILE A 14 -18.07 -5.19 -7.96
N VAL A 15 -16.91 -5.71 -8.36
CA VAL A 15 -16.73 -6.52 -9.59
C VAL A 15 -17.03 -8.00 -9.33
N GLY A 16 -16.93 -8.47 -8.08
CA GLY A 16 -17.17 -9.85 -7.67
C GLY A 16 -16.00 -10.80 -7.93
N LYS A 17 -14.84 -10.29 -8.33
CA LYS A 17 -13.61 -11.08 -8.60
C LYS A 17 -12.35 -10.26 -8.34
N ALA A 18 -11.25 -10.95 -8.03
CA ALA A 18 -9.95 -10.33 -7.80
C ALA A 18 -9.12 -10.21 -9.09
N LEU A 19 -9.36 -11.10 -10.06
CA LEU A 19 -8.65 -11.19 -11.33
C LEU A 19 -9.65 -11.41 -12.46
N ASP A 20 -9.42 -10.75 -13.58
CA ASP A 20 -10.12 -10.97 -14.85
C ASP A 20 -9.14 -10.97 -16.01
N ALA A 21 -9.45 -11.75 -17.06
CA ALA A 21 -8.70 -11.73 -18.31
C ALA A 21 -9.63 -11.23 -19.42
N ILE A 22 -9.24 -10.16 -20.09
CA ILE A 22 -10.05 -9.51 -21.12
C ILE A 22 -9.31 -9.42 -22.45
N GLU A 23 -10.09 -9.43 -23.53
CA GLU A 23 -9.60 -9.13 -24.86
C GLU A 23 -9.90 -7.67 -25.23
N LEU A 24 -8.90 -7.01 -25.78
CA LEU A 24 -8.94 -5.61 -26.24
C LEU A 24 -8.34 -5.51 -27.66
N PRO A 25 -8.65 -4.43 -28.41
CA PRO A 25 -7.91 -4.10 -29.64
C PRO A 25 -6.40 -3.96 -29.38
N ASP A 26 -5.59 -4.18 -30.43
CA ASP A 26 -4.12 -4.18 -30.27
C ASP A 26 -3.50 -2.79 -29.98
N ASP A 27 -4.25 -1.71 -30.15
CA ASP A 27 -3.86 -0.35 -29.85
C ASP A 27 -4.51 0.22 -28.58
N ALA A 28 -5.16 -0.62 -27.78
CA ALA A 28 -5.89 -0.21 -26.58
C ALA A 28 -4.95 0.41 -25.52
N SER A 29 -5.56 1.20 -24.67
CA SER A 29 -4.93 1.91 -23.55
C SER A 29 -5.60 1.55 -22.22
N VAL A 30 -5.06 2.03 -21.12
CA VAL A 30 -5.68 1.93 -19.78
C VAL A 30 -7.11 2.51 -19.80
N ARG A 31 -7.35 3.58 -20.55
CA ARG A 31 -8.69 4.18 -20.71
C ARG A 31 -9.72 3.17 -21.22
N ASP A 32 -9.34 2.31 -22.16
CA ASP A 32 -10.25 1.32 -22.75
C ASP A 32 -10.62 0.23 -21.74
N VAL A 33 -9.67 -0.15 -20.86
CA VAL A 33 -9.94 -1.04 -19.71
C VAL A 33 -10.95 -0.39 -18.77
N LEU A 34 -10.72 0.88 -18.37
CA LEU A 34 -11.60 1.61 -17.46
C LEU A 34 -13.00 1.75 -18.03
N ALA A 35 -13.14 2.17 -19.30
CA ALA A 35 -14.42 2.34 -19.98
C ALA A 35 -15.21 1.03 -20.06
N ARG A 36 -14.52 -0.09 -20.30
CA ARG A 36 -15.15 -1.43 -20.31
C ARG A 36 -15.76 -1.77 -18.95
N TYR A 37 -14.99 -1.62 -17.87
CA TYR A 37 -15.50 -1.95 -16.53
C TYR A 37 -16.54 -0.94 -16.02
N GLU A 38 -16.41 0.33 -16.35
CA GLU A 38 -17.42 1.35 -16.06
C GLU A 38 -18.78 1.01 -16.71
N SER A 39 -18.76 0.50 -17.95
CA SER A 39 -19.99 0.10 -18.66
C SER A 39 -20.64 -1.14 -18.04
N GLN A 40 -19.85 -2.09 -17.54
CA GLN A 40 -20.33 -3.32 -16.94
C GLN A 40 -20.76 -3.15 -15.47
N PHE A 41 -20.08 -2.28 -14.74
CA PHE A 41 -20.28 -2.03 -13.31
C PHE A 41 -20.47 -0.54 -13.02
N PRO A 42 -21.71 0.01 -13.15
CA PRO A 42 -21.97 1.45 -12.97
C PRO A 42 -21.50 2.02 -11.63
N LYS A 43 -21.48 1.20 -10.57
CA LYS A 43 -20.93 1.59 -9.24
C LYS A 43 -19.44 1.92 -9.27
N LEU A 44 -18.69 1.41 -10.25
CA LEU A 44 -17.28 1.74 -10.40
C LEU A 44 -17.07 3.23 -10.75
N ARG A 45 -18.04 3.86 -11.41
CA ARG A 45 -18.00 5.28 -11.81
C ARG A 45 -17.75 6.21 -10.61
N GLU A 46 -18.32 5.90 -9.46
CA GLU A 46 -18.15 6.71 -8.25
C GLU A 46 -16.71 6.66 -7.73
N SER A 47 -16.00 5.55 -7.97
CA SER A 47 -14.62 5.33 -7.55
C SER A 47 -13.58 5.87 -8.53
N LEU A 48 -13.90 6.00 -9.83
CA LEU A 48 -12.94 6.38 -10.87
C LEU A 48 -12.12 7.64 -10.57
N PRO A 49 -12.69 8.75 -10.02
CA PRO A 49 -11.90 9.95 -9.73
C PRO A 49 -10.79 9.76 -8.70
N SER A 50 -10.91 8.74 -7.85
CA SER A 50 -9.96 8.44 -6.77
C SER A 50 -9.06 7.25 -7.07
N LEU A 51 -9.32 6.50 -8.15
CA LEU A 51 -8.52 5.35 -8.55
C LEU A 51 -7.16 5.74 -9.10
N ALA A 52 -6.12 5.04 -8.67
CA ALA A 52 -4.89 4.92 -9.43
C ALA A 52 -4.91 3.63 -10.27
N VAL A 53 -4.11 3.59 -11.32
CA VAL A 53 -3.90 2.40 -12.14
C VAL A 53 -2.42 2.07 -12.14
N ALA A 54 -2.09 0.78 -12.11
CA ALA A 54 -0.74 0.31 -12.38
C ALA A 54 -0.76 -0.63 -13.58
N VAL A 55 0.29 -0.58 -14.39
CA VAL A 55 0.58 -1.54 -15.47
C VAL A 55 1.91 -2.18 -15.13
N ASN A 56 1.91 -3.51 -15.02
CA ASN A 56 3.10 -4.29 -14.65
C ASN A 56 3.80 -3.69 -13.41
N GLN A 57 3.02 -3.45 -12.33
CA GLN A 57 3.48 -2.94 -11.02
C GLN A 57 4.00 -1.48 -11.01
N GLN A 58 3.81 -0.74 -12.10
CA GLN A 58 4.18 0.68 -12.18
C GLN A 58 2.94 1.56 -12.38
N TYR A 59 2.86 2.66 -11.64
CA TYR A 59 1.75 3.60 -11.81
C TYR A 59 1.66 4.13 -13.25
N ALA A 60 0.46 4.11 -13.81
CA ALA A 60 0.19 4.44 -15.20
C ALA A 60 -0.97 5.42 -15.33
N GLY A 61 -0.88 6.32 -16.30
CA GLY A 61 -1.98 7.22 -16.69
C GLY A 61 -2.97 6.55 -17.64
N SER A 62 -4.16 7.17 -17.80
CA SER A 62 -5.23 6.65 -18.66
C SER A 62 -4.82 6.45 -20.14
N ASP A 63 -3.86 7.23 -20.62
CA ASP A 63 -3.40 7.18 -22.02
C ASP A 63 -2.25 6.15 -22.24
N THR A 64 -1.80 5.47 -21.19
CA THR A 64 -0.76 4.44 -21.31
C THR A 64 -1.22 3.32 -22.23
N LYS A 65 -0.46 3.08 -23.30
CA LYS A 65 -0.71 1.98 -24.25
C LYS A 65 -0.39 0.65 -23.64
N LEU A 66 -1.27 -0.32 -23.88
CA LEU A 66 -1.14 -1.69 -23.39
C LEU A 66 -0.51 -2.59 -24.44
N LYS A 67 0.13 -3.64 -23.96
CA LYS A 67 0.71 -4.73 -24.77
C LYS A 67 0.01 -6.04 -24.45
N PRO A 68 0.12 -7.06 -25.33
CA PRO A 68 -0.31 -8.41 -25.00
C PRO A 68 0.30 -8.88 -23.67
N ASP A 69 -0.51 -9.54 -22.86
CA ASP A 69 -0.17 -10.12 -21.56
C ASP A 69 0.17 -9.11 -20.45
N ASP A 70 -0.03 -7.79 -20.69
CA ASP A 70 0.09 -6.79 -19.63
C ASP A 70 -0.87 -7.06 -18.46
N GLU A 71 -0.38 -6.83 -17.25
CA GLU A 71 -1.14 -6.83 -16.01
C GLU A 71 -1.58 -5.40 -15.66
N VAL A 72 -2.88 -5.16 -15.62
CA VAL A 72 -3.48 -3.86 -15.29
C VAL A 72 -4.14 -3.93 -13.93
N ALA A 73 -3.59 -3.27 -12.93
CA ALA A 73 -4.13 -3.23 -11.56
C ALA A 73 -4.96 -1.96 -11.34
N LEU A 74 -6.22 -2.13 -10.91
CA LEU A 74 -7.10 -1.04 -10.51
C LEU A 74 -7.01 -0.87 -8.99
N LEU A 75 -6.49 0.27 -8.54
CA LEU A 75 -6.06 0.53 -7.17
C LEU A 75 -6.96 1.60 -6.53
N PRO A 76 -7.88 1.23 -5.60
CA PRO A 76 -8.58 2.23 -4.80
C PRO A 76 -7.62 2.93 -3.84
N PRO A 77 -7.99 4.08 -3.23
CA PRO A 77 -7.18 4.75 -2.21
C PRO A 77 -6.68 3.78 -1.14
N VAL A 78 -5.42 3.93 -0.72
CA VAL A 78 -4.63 2.89 -0.03
C VAL A 78 -4.53 3.01 1.49
N SER A 79 -4.20 1.93 2.19
CA SER A 79 -4.06 1.84 3.64
C SER A 79 -2.97 0.88 4.18
N GLY A 80 -1.82 0.74 3.49
CA GLY A 80 -0.50 0.21 3.87
C GLY A 80 -0.25 -1.30 4.22
N GLY A 81 0.79 -1.96 3.74
CA GLY A 81 1.23 -3.32 4.09
C GLY A 81 2.61 -3.78 3.64
N ALA A 82 3.20 -4.88 4.03
CA ALA A 82 4.61 -5.26 3.82
C ALA A 82 5.04 -6.76 3.79
N THR A 83 6.19 -7.25 3.29
CA THR A 83 6.78 -8.64 3.27
C THR A 83 8.15 -8.79 3.97
N GLU A 84 8.70 -10.03 4.17
CA GLU A 84 9.84 -10.41 5.02
C GLU A 84 11.23 -9.81 4.67
N LEU A 85 12.05 -9.57 5.73
CA LEU A 85 13.42 -9.06 5.65
C LEU A 85 14.46 -10.17 5.36
N GLY A 86 14.98 -10.20 4.13
CA GLY A 86 16.35 -10.69 3.87
C GLY A 86 17.37 -9.57 4.22
N ARG A 87 18.61 -9.95 4.58
CA ARG A 87 19.67 -9.02 5.05
C ARG A 87 20.11 -7.90 4.07
N GLU A 88 19.53 -7.86 2.88
CA GLU A 88 19.82 -6.89 1.82
C GLU A 88 18.66 -5.89 1.56
N ARG A 89 17.54 -6.01 2.28
CA ARG A 89 16.37 -5.14 2.10
C ARG A 89 15.98 -4.42 3.39
N HIS A 90 15.57 -3.16 3.25
CA HIS A 90 15.09 -2.33 4.35
C HIS A 90 13.62 -2.55 4.67
N SER A 91 12.90 -3.29 3.82
CA SER A 91 11.45 -3.42 3.88
C SER A 91 10.96 -4.86 3.83
N SER A 92 9.82 -5.13 4.47
CA SER A 92 9.25 -6.48 4.51
C SER A 92 7.73 -6.57 4.73
N ILE A 93 7.01 -7.59 4.13
CA ILE A 93 5.60 -8.01 4.35
C ILE A 93 5.56 -9.29 5.19
N VAL A 94 4.87 -9.31 6.29
CA VAL A 94 4.70 -10.47 7.15
C VAL A 94 3.21 -10.80 7.32
N ARG A 95 2.91 -12.07 7.68
CA ARG A 95 1.57 -12.47 8.10
C ARG A 95 1.51 -12.83 9.57
N GLU A 96 2.66 -13.08 10.16
CA GLU A 96 2.87 -13.32 11.58
C GLU A 96 2.87 -11.99 12.35
N VAL A 97 2.77 -12.08 13.68
CA VAL A 97 2.93 -10.93 14.56
C VAL A 97 4.32 -10.32 14.38
N ILE A 98 4.38 -9.01 14.21
CA ILE A 98 5.64 -8.28 14.06
C ILE A 98 6.48 -8.41 15.34
N ASP A 99 7.66 -8.97 15.23
CA ASP A 99 8.64 -9.07 16.33
C ASP A 99 9.47 -7.79 16.39
N THR A 100 8.92 -6.76 17.01
CA THR A 100 9.59 -5.45 17.16
C THR A 100 10.95 -5.55 17.84
N PRO A 101 11.13 -6.30 18.94
CA PRO A 101 12.44 -6.50 19.55
C PRO A 101 13.49 -7.05 18.58
N ARG A 102 13.12 -8.03 17.76
CA ARG A 102 14.00 -8.64 16.76
C ARG A 102 14.41 -7.66 15.67
N VAL A 103 13.46 -6.90 15.12
CA VAL A 103 13.72 -5.88 14.10
C VAL A 103 14.67 -4.83 14.65
N VAL A 104 14.38 -4.30 15.84
CA VAL A 104 15.22 -3.28 16.50
C VAL A 104 16.62 -3.80 16.80
N ALA A 105 16.75 -5.04 17.28
CA ALA A 105 18.05 -5.67 17.56
C ALA A 105 18.88 -5.84 16.26
N GLY A 106 18.24 -6.19 15.14
CA GLY A 106 18.88 -6.31 13.83
C GLY A 106 19.34 -4.96 13.26
N LEU A 107 18.64 -3.86 13.60
CA LEU A 107 18.92 -2.53 13.11
C LEU A 107 20.08 -1.84 13.88
N LYS A 108 20.14 -1.99 15.21
CA LYS A 108 21.08 -1.26 16.08
C LYS A 108 22.56 -1.51 15.76
N ARG A 109 23.35 -0.43 15.84
CA ARG A 109 24.82 -0.43 15.74
C ARG A 109 25.44 0.39 16.87
N ALA A 110 26.73 0.23 17.08
CA ALA A 110 27.47 0.88 18.16
C ALA A 110 27.59 2.43 17.98
N ASP A 111 27.45 2.91 16.76
CA ASP A 111 27.52 4.33 16.38
C ASP A 111 26.18 5.03 16.37
N ASP A 112 25.09 4.32 16.70
CA ASP A 112 23.76 4.92 16.83
C ASP A 112 23.63 5.69 18.15
N GLY A 113 23.27 6.97 18.06
CA GLY A 113 22.87 7.78 19.21
C GLY A 113 21.36 7.73 19.49
N ALA A 114 20.57 7.28 18.52
CA ALA A 114 19.11 7.15 18.62
C ALA A 114 18.58 6.02 17.75
N VAL A 115 17.64 5.25 18.29
CA VAL A 115 16.75 4.37 17.50
C VAL A 115 15.32 4.75 17.83
N LEU A 116 14.59 5.22 16.81
CA LEU A 116 13.17 5.55 16.93
C LEU A 116 12.34 4.40 16.38
N VAL A 117 11.29 4.05 17.09
CA VAL A 117 10.32 3.02 16.68
C VAL A 117 8.93 3.64 16.63
N PHE A 118 8.26 3.48 15.51
CA PHE A 118 6.83 3.75 15.35
C PHE A 118 6.10 2.44 15.11
N GLU A 119 5.05 2.19 15.87
CA GLU A 119 4.12 1.11 15.66
C GLU A 119 2.71 1.64 15.40
N GLY A 120 2.11 1.25 14.27
CA GLY A 120 0.69 1.45 14.02
C GLY A 120 -0.09 0.26 14.57
N VAL A 121 -0.86 0.46 15.63
CA VAL A 121 -1.58 -0.62 16.31
C VAL A 121 -3.08 -0.62 16.02
N VAL A 122 -3.69 -1.81 16.11
CA VAL A 122 -5.14 -2.00 15.95
C VAL A 122 -5.87 -1.49 17.19
N ARG A 123 -6.76 -0.51 16.99
CA ARG A 123 -7.58 0.08 18.06
C ARG A 123 -8.88 -0.71 18.24
N ASN A 124 -9.41 -0.71 19.45
CA ASN A 124 -10.71 -1.33 19.77
C ASN A 124 -11.92 -0.50 19.33
N GLN A 125 -11.72 0.70 18.80
CA GLN A 125 -12.80 1.59 18.38
C GLN A 125 -12.36 2.47 17.19
N THR A 126 -13.24 2.64 16.21
CA THR A 126 -13.06 3.55 15.07
C THR A 126 -14.36 4.31 14.83
N ARG A 127 -14.31 5.65 14.83
CA ARG A 127 -15.45 6.56 14.59
C ARG A 127 -16.69 6.21 15.44
N GLY A 128 -16.48 5.86 16.71
CA GLY A 128 -17.54 5.50 17.64
C GLY A 128 -18.07 4.06 17.53
N ARG A 129 -17.62 3.28 16.54
CA ARG A 129 -17.98 1.86 16.37
C ARG A 129 -16.92 0.96 17.01
N LYS A 130 -17.37 -0.11 17.65
CA LYS A 130 -16.51 -1.10 18.29
C LYS A 130 -15.87 -2.00 17.23
N THR A 131 -14.55 -1.91 17.08
CA THR A 131 -13.76 -2.76 16.20
C THR A 131 -13.59 -4.14 16.81
N VAL A 132 -13.78 -5.19 16.02
CA VAL A 132 -13.53 -6.59 16.42
C VAL A 132 -12.13 -7.01 16.00
N TYR A 133 -11.78 -6.79 14.73
CA TYR A 133 -10.45 -6.99 14.17
C TYR A 133 -10.29 -6.17 12.88
N LEU A 134 -9.07 -6.08 12.38
CA LEU A 134 -8.79 -5.55 11.06
C LEU A 134 -8.30 -6.65 10.12
N ALA A 135 -8.57 -6.50 8.83
CA ALA A 135 -7.98 -7.32 7.78
C ALA A 135 -7.26 -6.41 6.78
N TYR A 136 -5.99 -6.69 6.51
CA TYR A 136 -5.19 -5.95 5.54
C TYR A 136 -4.95 -6.77 4.28
N GLU A 137 -5.06 -6.14 3.12
CA GLU A 137 -4.71 -6.68 1.80
C GLU A 137 -3.75 -5.74 1.08
N ALA A 138 -2.93 -6.28 0.19
CA ALA A 138 -1.99 -5.52 -0.61
C ALA A 138 -1.88 -6.05 -2.04
N TYR A 139 -1.43 -5.19 -2.94
CA TYR A 139 -0.75 -5.61 -4.16
C TYR A 139 0.74 -5.83 -3.79
N GLU A 140 1.04 -7.04 -3.31
CA GLU A 140 2.24 -7.32 -2.50
C GLU A 140 3.55 -6.96 -3.20
N GLU A 141 3.73 -7.36 -4.45
CA GLU A 141 4.98 -7.10 -5.18
C GLU A 141 5.21 -5.60 -5.35
N MET A 142 4.19 -4.87 -5.81
CA MET A 142 4.28 -3.42 -5.94
C MET A 142 4.42 -2.71 -4.59
N ALA A 143 3.73 -3.20 -3.56
CA ALA A 143 3.84 -2.65 -2.21
C ALA A 143 5.27 -2.75 -1.66
N LEU A 144 5.92 -3.91 -1.87
CA LEU A 144 7.29 -4.12 -1.44
C LEU A 144 8.28 -3.20 -2.17
N GLU A 145 8.16 -3.08 -3.50
CA GLU A 145 9.01 -2.17 -4.29
C GLU A 145 8.85 -0.72 -3.84
N GLN A 146 7.61 -0.28 -3.61
CA GLN A 146 7.32 1.08 -3.15
C GLN A 146 7.91 1.34 -1.75
N MET A 147 7.83 0.37 -0.85
CA MET A 147 8.41 0.50 0.49
C MET A 147 9.93 0.52 0.47
N GLU A 148 10.56 -0.31 -0.36
CA GLU A 148 12.02 -0.31 -0.52
C GLU A 148 12.50 1.00 -1.14
N SER A 149 11.79 1.51 -2.15
CA SER A 149 12.05 2.84 -2.71
C SER A 149 11.92 3.94 -1.65
N LEU A 150 10.90 3.84 -0.80
CA LEU A 150 10.66 4.79 0.30
C LEU A 150 11.80 4.77 1.32
N ALA A 151 12.29 3.58 1.68
CA ALA A 151 13.45 3.42 2.55
C ALA A 151 14.71 4.06 1.93
N GLY A 152 14.97 3.79 0.65
CA GLY A 152 16.07 4.41 -0.08
C GLY A 152 15.97 5.94 -0.14
N GLN A 153 14.78 6.48 -0.36
CA GLN A 153 14.53 7.93 -0.32
C GLN A 153 14.79 8.52 1.08
N ALA A 154 14.35 7.84 2.13
CA ALA A 154 14.59 8.28 3.50
C ALA A 154 16.08 8.34 3.83
N LEU A 155 16.86 7.32 3.43
CA LEU A 155 18.32 7.29 3.57
C LEU A 155 19.00 8.42 2.78
N GLY A 156 18.48 8.79 1.62
CA GLY A 156 19.01 9.89 0.81
C GLY A 156 18.64 11.30 1.27
N GLN A 157 17.49 11.45 1.93
CA GLN A 157 16.95 12.77 2.33
C GLN A 157 17.29 13.16 3.75
N PHE A 158 17.42 12.19 4.65
CA PHE A 158 17.63 12.43 6.08
C PHE A 158 19.00 11.92 6.51
N GLN A 159 19.59 12.56 7.52
CA GLN A 159 20.85 12.10 8.11
C GLN A 159 20.63 10.93 9.06
N ILE A 160 20.09 9.84 8.53
CA ILE A 160 19.90 8.57 9.23
C ILE A 160 20.89 7.53 8.71
N ARG A 161 21.23 6.56 9.56
CA ARG A 161 22.13 5.49 9.17
C ARG A 161 21.38 4.33 8.53
N ASP A 162 20.20 4.03 9.05
CA ASP A 162 19.42 2.88 8.61
C ASP A 162 17.94 3.05 8.92
N VAL A 163 17.09 2.31 8.19
CA VAL A 163 15.65 2.27 8.40
C VAL A 163 15.12 0.87 8.13
N ALA A 164 14.22 0.41 8.95
CA ALA A 164 13.47 -0.83 8.70
C ALA A 164 11.98 -0.51 8.65
N ILE A 165 11.30 -1.01 7.62
CA ILE A 165 9.86 -0.87 7.43
C ILE A 165 9.27 -2.27 7.38
N VAL A 166 8.40 -2.61 8.33
CA VAL A 166 7.70 -3.90 8.38
C VAL A 166 6.22 -3.65 8.43
N HIS A 167 5.45 -4.32 7.60
CA HIS A 167 4.00 -4.24 7.73
C HIS A 167 3.35 -5.63 7.69
N ARG A 168 2.21 -5.83 8.37
CA ARG A 168 1.54 -7.12 8.48
C ARG A 168 0.25 -7.14 7.68
N LEU A 169 0.04 -8.23 6.92
CA LEU A 169 -1.18 -8.51 6.17
C LEU A 169 -2.04 -9.57 6.84
N GLY A 170 -3.26 -9.72 6.31
CA GLY A 170 -4.25 -10.66 6.82
C GLY A 170 -5.00 -10.10 8.01
N ARG A 171 -5.46 -10.99 8.90
CA ARG A 171 -6.22 -10.64 10.09
C ARG A 171 -5.31 -10.20 11.23
N LEU A 172 -5.65 -9.07 11.87
CA LEU A 172 -4.97 -8.51 13.02
C LEU A 172 -5.97 -8.27 14.15
N GLU A 173 -5.61 -8.72 15.36
CA GLU A 173 -6.43 -8.53 16.56
C GLU A 173 -6.15 -7.16 17.21
N ILE A 174 -7.02 -6.77 18.13
CA ILE A 174 -6.88 -5.53 18.90
C ILE A 174 -5.54 -5.50 19.65
N GLY A 175 -4.80 -4.39 19.52
CA GLY A 175 -3.49 -4.19 20.14
C GLY A 175 -2.31 -4.73 19.32
N GLU A 176 -2.54 -5.52 18.28
CA GLU A 176 -1.47 -5.98 17.40
C GLU A 176 -0.95 -4.85 16.49
N ALA A 177 0.35 -4.88 16.21
CA ALA A 177 0.98 -3.95 15.29
C ALA A 177 0.65 -4.33 13.84
N SER A 178 0.18 -3.37 13.05
CA SER A 178 -0.02 -3.50 11.61
C SER A 178 1.19 -3.03 10.80
N VAL A 179 1.90 -2.05 11.30
CA VAL A 179 3.10 -1.49 10.68
C VAL A 179 4.13 -1.15 11.74
N LEU A 180 5.39 -1.44 11.45
CA LEU A 180 6.56 -1.06 12.22
C LEU A 180 7.49 -0.25 11.33
N ILE A 181 7.94 0.90 11.81
CA ILE A 181 9.03 1.68 11.22
C ILE A 181 10.08 1.89 12.30
N ALA A 182 11.29 1.39 12.09
CA ALA A 182 12.41 1.60 12.98
C ALA A 182 13.50 2.39 12.24
N VAL A 183 13.97 3.48 12.82
CA VAL A 183 14.98 4.37 12.24
C VAL A 183 16.17 4.49 13.18
N ALA A 184 17.36 4.17 12.70
CA ALA A 184 18.63 4.32 13.41
C ALA A 184 19.41 5.54 12.92
N SER A 185 19.89 6.36 13.83
CA SER A 185 20.62 7.58 13.52
C SER A 185 21.57 7.97 14.64
N SER A 186 22.63 8.72 14.31
CA SER A 186 23.51 9.34 15.31
C SER A 186 22.79 10.41 16.15
N HIS A 187 21.73 11.04 15.61
CA HIS A 187 21.00 12.13 16.27
C HIS A 187 19.48 11.95 16.19
N ARG A 188 18.80 12.15 17.32
CA ARG A 188 17.35 11.94 17.45
C ARG A 188 16.50 12.76 16.48
N ALA A 189 16.88 14.01 16.16
CA ALA A 189 16.10 14.88 15.29
C ALA A 189 15.86 14.25 13.92
N ALA A 190 16.94 13.81 13.25
CA ALA A 190 16.85 13.13 11.95
C ALA A 190 16.01 11.84 12.02
N ALA A 191 16.09 11.07 13.12
CA ALA A 191 15.28 9.88 13.31
C ALA A 191 13.78 10.21 13.40
N PHE A 192 13.38 11.27 14.13
CA PHE A 192 11.99 11.71 14.21
C PHE A 192 11.46 12.18 12.85
N ASP A 193 12.22 13.03 12.15
CA ASP A 193 11.82 13.58 10.86
C ASP A 193 11.66 12.49 9.82
N ALA A 194 12.64 11.58 9.70
CA ALA A 194 12.61 10.46 8.79
C ALA A 194 11.43 9.50 9.08
N CYS A 195 11.24 9.11 10.33
CA CYS A 195 10.17 8.18 10.72
C CYS A 195 8.79 8.77 10.39
N ARG A 196 8.55 10.05 10.72
CA ARG A 196 7.32 10.74 10.38
C ARG A 196 7.10 10.80 8.87
N TRP A 197 8.12 11.20 8.11
CA TRP A 197 8.04 11.29 6.67
C TRP A 197 7.73 9.92 6.03
N VAL A 198 8.39 8.85 6.51
CA VAL A 198 8.16 7.48 6.02
C VAL A 198 6.71 7.06 6.24
N ILE A 199 6.15 7.19 7.46
CA ILE A 199 4.76 6.74 7.70
C ILE A 199 3.74 7.59 6.93
N ASP A 200 3.94 8.91 6.86
CA ASP A 200 3.02 9.80 6.16
C ASP A 200 3.04 9.56 4.63
N THR A 201 4.20 9.22 4.06
CA THR A 201 4.33 8.88 2.64
C THR A 201 3.80 7.49 2.34
N LEU A 202 4.15 6.49 3.16
CA LEU A 202 3.68 5.11 3.04
C LEU A 202 2.15 5.05 2.94
N LYS A 203 1.45 5.75 3.83
CA LYS A 203 -0.02 5.79 3.85
C LYS A 203 -0.66 6.36 2.58
N ARG A 204 0.08 7.10 1.77
CA ARG A 204 -0.42 7.75 0.55
C ARG A 204 0.02 7.07 -0.74
N THR A 205 1.07 6.28 -0.70
CA THR A 205 1.71 5.78 -1.92
C THR A 205 1.75 4.26 -2.02
N VAL A 206 1.79 3.54 -0.91
CA VAL A 206 1.93 2.09 -0.93
C VAL A 206 0.57 1.41 -1.10
N PRO A 207 0.38 0.52 -2.09
CA PRO A 207 -0.93 -0.04 -2.45
C PRO A 207 -1.37 -1.12 -1.47
N ILE A 208 -1.98 -0.68 -0.36
CA ILE A 208 -2.47 -1.54 0.71
C ILE A 208 -3.80 -1.01 1.22
N TRP A 209 -4.70 -1.92 1.53
CA TRP A 209 -6.08 -1.64 1.92
C TRP A 209 -6.41 -2.31 3.23
N LYS A 210 -7.25 -1.63 4.02
CA LYS A 210 -7.70 -2.08 5.33
C LYS A 210 -9.23 -2.26 5.32
N LYS A 211 -9.68 -3.46 5.65
CA LYS A 211 -11.09 -3.75 5.93
C LYS A 211 -11.29 -3.78 7.45
N GLU A 212 -12.16 -2.93 7.96
CA GLU A 212 -12.49 -2.85 9.37
C GLU A 212 -13.70 -3.75 9.66
N HIS A 213 -13.57 -4.67 10.61
CA HIS A 213 -14.62 -5.57 11.03
C HIS A 213 -15.19 -5.11 12.36
N PHE A 214 -16.48 -4.80 12.37
CA PHE A 214 -17.25 -4.36 13.52
C PHE A 214 -18.24 -5.44 13.93
N GLU A 215 -18.91 -5.30 15.08
CA GLU A 215 -19.96 -6.23 15.52
C GLU A 215 -21.18 -6.25 14.57
N ASP A 216 -21.43 -5.16 13.86
CA ASP A 216 -22.55 -4.94 12.94
C ASP A 216 -22.18 -5.05 11.45
N GLY A 217 -21.00 -5.58 11.11
CA GLY A 217 -20.56 -5.79 9.73
C GLY A 217 -19.12 -5.35 9.47
N ALA A 218 -18.73 -5.35 8.20
CA ALA A 218 -17.39 -4.98 7.79
C ALA A 218 -17.41 -3.88 6.71
N VAL A 219 -16.45 -2.96 6.78
CA VAL A 219 -16.34 -1.82 5.85
C VAL A 219 -14.87 -1.64 5.44
N TRP A 220 -14.62 -1.41 4.17
CA TRP A 220 -13.31 -0.93 3.72
C TRP A 220 -13.08 0.47 4.27
N ALA A 221 -11.93 0.68 4.90
CA ALA A 221 -11.58 2.01 5.39
C ALA A 221 -11.35 2.98 4.22
N ASP A 222 -11.79 4.22 4.42
CA ASP A 222 -11.42 5.30 3.49
C ASP A 222 -9.89 5.40 3.46
N GLY A 223 -9.29 5.29 2.27
CA GLY A 223 -7.86 5.47 2.08
C GLY A 223 -7.48 6.95 2.02
N GLU A 224 -6.19 7.22 2.23
CA GLU A 224 -5.63 8.52 1.91
C GLU A 224 -5.66 8.74 0.38
N PRO A 225 -5.99 9.94 -0.12
CA PRO A 225 -5.92 10.21 -1.54
C PRO A 225 -4.46 10.13 -2.03
N PHE A 226 -4.26 9.51 -3.19
CA PHE A 226 -2.95 9.46 -3.81
C PHE A 226 -2.37 10.87 -4.01
N PRO A 227 -1.05 11.08 -3.85
CA PRO A 227 -0.37 12.32 -4.20
C PRO A 227 -0.62 12.73 -5.67
N ALA A 228 -0.48 14.02 -5.96
CA ALA A 228 -0.75 14.54 -7.30
C ALA A 228 0.21 13.98 -8.38
N GLU A 229 1.36 13.52 -7.98
CA GLU A 229 2.41 12.91 -8.81
C GLU A 229 2.03 11.50 -9.30
N ILE A 230 1.11 10.82 -8.59
CA ILE A 230 0.60 9.51 -9.01
C ILE A 230 -0.55 9.73 -10.01
N PRO A 231 -0.43 9.21 -11.25
CA PRO A 231 -1.47 9.33 -12.26
C PRO A 231 -2.79 8.70 -11.79
N ARG A 232 -3.90 9.41 -12.00
CA ARG A 232 -5.24 8.89 -11.69
C ARG A 232 -5.94 8.41 -12.95
N ALA A 233 -6.89 7.50 -12.78
CA ALA A 233 -7.70 6.94 -13.86
C ALA A 233 -8.36 8.01 -14.76
N ASN A 234 -8.71 9.18 -14.21
CA ASN A 234 -9.38 10.29 -14.91
C ASN A 234 -8.48 11.52 -15.19
N SER A 235 -7.17 11.46 -15.10
CA SER A 235 -6.27 12.58 -15.41
C SER A 235 -6.05 12.74 -16.92
N GLY A 236 -7.12 12.87 -17.70
CA GLY A 236 -7.11 13.23 -19.12
C GLY A 236 -8.29 14.14 -19.38
N LYS A 237 -8.01 15.45 -19.60
CA LYS A 237 -8.93 16.36 -20.28
C LYS A 237 -8.88 16.12 -21.76
#